data_8aedd5f9781eaf6926eb153a033249dd
#
_entry.id   8aedd5f9781eaf6926eb153a033249dd
#
_cell.length_a   1.000
_cell.length_b   1.000
_cell.length_c   1.000
_cell.angle_alpha   90.00
_cell.angle_beta   90.00
_cell.angle_gamma   90.00
#
_symmetry.space_group_name_H-M   'P 1'
#
loop_
_entity.id
_entity.type
_entity.pdbx_description
1 polymer ?
#
loop_
_entity_poly.entity_id
_entity_poly.type
_entity_poly.pdbx_seq_one_letter_code
_entity_poly.pdbx_strand_id
1 'polypeptide(L)'
;MHELRRPGRPVRKAHLHERDITTAVVSRAPIEKIERWKRKMGWTFPWYSSHGSRFNFDYGVSFDDTIDDPQYNYRSAVEWKVHGLPELPTELHGTSVFLRAGDRVFHTYSTYGRGTEQVGGTHYYLDMTALGRQEDWEQPEGRAESLGPRADQEGAGAAP
;
A
#
# COMPACT_ATOMS: atom_id res chain seq x y z
N MET A 1 25.47 -10.36 -17.07
CA MET A 1 25.54 -10.13 -15.61
C MET A 1 24.37 -9.24 -15.24
N HIS A 2 23.20 -9.85 -14.92
CA HIS A 2 21.99 -9.12 -14.55
C HIS A 2 22.11 -8.73 -13.08
N GLU A 3 22.22 -7.43 -12.84
CA GLU A 3 22.21 -6.83 -11.51
C GLU A 3 20.81 -7.03 -10.92
N LEU A 4 20.69 -7.96 -9.98
CA LEU A 4 19.47 -8.15 -9.20
C LEU A 4 19.20 -6.86 -8.42
N ARG A 5 18.21 -6.08 -8.86
CA ARG A 5 17.68 -4.94 -8.10
C ARG A 5 17.37 -5.43 -6.69
N ARG A 6 18.08 -4.87 -5.72
CA ARG A 6 17.79 -5.09 -4.30
C ARG A 6 16.32 -4.72 -4.06
N PRO A 7 15.53 -5.58 -3.39
CA PRO A 7 14.18 -5.21 -3.00
C PRO A 7 14.24 -3.89 -2.22
N GLY A 8 13.35 -2.96 -2.58
CA GLY A 8 13.28 -1.65 -1.95
C GLY A 8 13.30 -1.79 -0.42
N ARG A 9 13.96 -0.85 0.25
CA ARG A 9 14.02 -0.80 1.73
C ARG A 9 12.62 -1.05 2.29
N PRO A 10 12.45 -2.03 3.17
CA PRO A 10 11.14 -2.26 3.78
C PRO A 10 10.71 -0.96 4.46
N VAL A 11 9.49 -0.53 4.17
CA VAL A 11 8.83 0.54 4.94
C VAL A 11 9.07 0.22 6.42
N ARG A 12 9.65 1.15 7.16
CA ARG A 12 9.90 0.93 8.59
C ARG A 12 8.54 0.86 9.29
N LYS A 13 8.03 -0.34 9.46
CA LYS A 13 6.73 -0.62 10.08
C LYS A 13 6.59 0.06 11.45
N ALA A 14 7.70 0.23 12.18
CA ALA A 14 7.73 0.91 13.46
C ALA A 14 7.10 2.31 13.39
N HIS A 15 7.50 3.14 12.43
CA HIS A 15 6.98 4.50 12.29
C HIS A 15 5.48 4.57 11.91
N LEU A 16 4.97 3.56 11.20
CA LEU A 16 3.54 3.46 10.92
C LEU A 16 2.78 3.03 12.18
N HIS A 17 3.30 2.06 12.92
CA HIS A 17 2.70 1.59 14.17
C HIS A 17 2.64 2.67 15.25
N GLU A 18 3.66 3.52 15.36
CA GLU A 18 3.67 4.68 16.26
C GLU A 18 2.51 5.65 16.00
N ARG A 19 1.98 5.63 14.78
CA ARG A 19 0.83 6.44 14.35
C ARG A 19 -0.47 5.64 14.20
N ASP A 20 -0.53 4.49 14.86
CA ASP A 20 -1.67 3.57 14.83
C ASP A 20 -2.07 3.14 13.39
N ILE A 21 -1.08 2.99 12.52
CA ILE A 21 -1.29 2.56 11.15
C ILE A 21 -0.80 1.13 10.96
N THR A 22 -1.70 0.25 10.52
CA THR A 22 -1.39 -1.12 10.13
C THR A 22 -1.32 -1.23 8.61
N THR A 23 -0.26 -1.85 8.10
CA THR A 23 -0.13 -2.18 6.69
C THR A 23 -0.32 -3.67 6.46
N ALA A 24 -1.03 -4.02 5.41
CA ALA A 24 -1.23 -5.41 5.00
C ALA A 24 -1.16 -5.52 3.49
N VAL A 25 -0.78 -6.71 3.01
CA VAL A 25 -0.87 -7.08 1.61
C VAL A 25 -2.07 -8.01 1.45
N VAL A 26 -2.81 -7.85 0.36
CA VAL A 26 -3.92 -8.72 0.00
C VAL A 26 -3.69 -9.23 -1.42
N SER A 27 -3.93 -10.51 -1.68
CA SER A 27 -3.89 -11.07 -3.03
C SER A 27 -4.84 -12.25 -3.18
N ARG A 28 -5.28 -12.55 -4.41
CA ARG A 28 -6.16 -13.68 -4.73
C ARG A 28 -5.47 -15.05 -4.70
N ALA A 29 -4.20 -15.11 -4.37
CA ALA A 29 -3.52 -16.38 -4.22
C ALA A 29 -4.11 -17.19 -3.04
N PRO A 30 -4.30 -18.52 -3.17
CA PRO A 30 -4.63 -19.38 -2.04
C PRO A 30 -3.65 -19.22 -0.88
N ILE A 31 -4.14 -19.36 0.35
CA ILE A 31 -3.33 -19.09 1.55
C ILE A 31 -2.06 -19.96 1.63
N GLU A 32 -2.13 -21.20 1.19
CA GLU A 32 -1.00 -22.13 1.17
C GLU A 32 0.13 -21.65 0.24
N LYS A 33 -0.24 -21.01 -0.88
CA LYS A 33 0.72 -20.41 -1.81
C LYS A 33 1.39 -19.19 -1.19
N ILE A 34 0.61 -18.33 -0.52
CA ILE A 34 1.10 -17.15 0.20
C ILE A 34 2.10 -17.57 1.28
N GLU A 35 1.74 -18.51 2.14
CA GLU A 35 2.58 -18.97 3.24
C GLU A 35 3.88 -19.63 2.74
N ARG A 36 3.82 -20.37 1.64
CA ARG A 36 5.02 -20.94 1.01
C ARG A 36 5.99 -19.83 0.53
N TRP A 37 5.45 -18.78 -0.10
CA TRP A 37 6.25 -17.65 -0.54
C TRP A 37 6.81 -16.85 0.63
N LYS A 38 6.03 -16.57 1.67
CA LYS A 38 6.48 -15.90 2.87
C LYS A 38 7.67 -16.63 3.50
N ARG A 39 7.57 -17.95 3.65
CA ARG A 39 8.69 -18.76 4.17
C ARG A 39 9.91 -18.71 3.27
N LYS A 40 9.73 -18.87 1.96
CA LYS A 40 10.84 -18.83 0.99
C LYS A 40 11.59 -17.51 1.01
N MET A 41 10.89 -16.40 1.17
CA MET A 41 11.45 -15.04 1.11
C MET A 41 11.81 -14.47 2.49
N GLY A 42 11.49 -15.17 3.57
CA GLY A 42 11.67 -14.66 4.94
C GLY A 42 10.75 -13.46 5.26
N TRP A 43 9.60 -13.33 4.59
CA TRP A 43 8.70 -12.20 4.79
C TRP A 43 7.82 -12.39 6.02
N THR A 44 7.76 -11.36 6.85
CA THR A 44 7.02 -11.37 8.14
C THR A 44 5.83 -10.41 8.17
N PHE A 45 5.62 -9.61 7.11
CA PHE A 45 4.48 -8.69 7.06
C PHE A 45 3.14 -9.43 6.94
N PRO A 46 2.02 -8.82 7.40
CA PRO A 46 0.69 -9.36 7.20
C PRO A 46 0.37 -9.49 5.70
N TRP A 47 0.04 -10.69 5.28
CA TRP A 47 -0.36 -10.96 3.90
C TRP A 47 -1.58 -11.90 3.94
N TYR A 48 -2.71 -11.40 3.47
CA TYR A 48 -4.00 -12.07 3.50
C TYR A 48 -4.38 -12.60 2.13
N SER A 49 -5.10 -13.71 2.12
CA SER A 49 -5.70 -14.26 0.91
C SER A 49 -7.11 -13.70 0.73
N SER A 50 -7.40 -13.17 -0.44
CA SER A 50 -8.75 -12.86 -0.90
C SER A 50 -9.30 -13.91 -1.87
N HIS A 51 -8.68 -15.11 -1.92
CA HIS A 51 -9.11 -16.21 -2.78
C HIS A 51 -10.57 -16.59 -2.49
N GLY A 52 -11.38 -16.66 -3.55
CA GLY A 52 -12.80 -16.94 -3.42
C GLY A 52 -13.67 -15.80 -2.92
N SER A 53 -13.10 -14.60 -2.68
CA SER A 53 -13.85 -13.40 -2.31
C SER A 53 -13.92 -12.37 -3.43
N ARG A 54 -14.83 -11.40 -3.30
CA ARG A 54 -14.94 -10.30 -4.24
C ARG A 54 -14.00 -9.12 -3.96
N PHE A 55 -13.18 -9.18 -2.91
CA PHE A 55 -12.38 -8.05 -2.45
C PHE A 55 -11.58 -7.36 -3.57
N ASN A 56 -10.81 -8.12 -4.35
CA ASN A 56 -10.00 -7.53 -5.42
C ASN A 56 -10.85 -6.95 -6.57
N PHE A 57 -12.01 -7.54 -6.82
CA PHE A 57 -12.97 -7.01 -7.80
C PHE A 57 -13.58 -5.70 -7.33
N ASP A 58 -14.01 -5.64 -6.07
CA ASP A 58 -14.62 -4.46 -5.47
C ASP A 58 -13.65 -3.25 -5.42
N TYR A 59 -12.34 -3.53 -5.39
CA TYR A 59 -11.30 -2.50 -5.47
C TYR A 59 -10.71 -2.32 -6.88
N GLY A 60 -11.34 -2.88 -7.93
CA GLY A 60 -10.99 -2.65 -9.32
C GLY A 60 -9.57 -3.07 -9.69
N VAL A 61 -9.06 -4.16 -9.10
CA VAL A 61 -7.71 -4.71 -9.37
C VAL A 61 -7.74 -6.15 -9.87
N SER A 62 -8.93 -6.76 -10.01
CA SER A 62 -9.14 -8.06 -10.63
C SER A 62 -10.25 -7.96 -11.66
N PHE A 63 -10.06 -8.63 -12.79
CA PHE A 63 -10.97 -8.58 -13.93
C PHE A 63 -11.16 -9.99 -14.47
N ASP A 64 -12.41 -10.34 -14.78
CA ASP A 64 -12.80 -11.55 -15.49
C ASP A 64 -14.09 -11.30 -16.26
N ASP A 65 -14.60 -12.30 -16.95
CA ASP A 65 -15.79 -12.22 -17.80
C ASP A 65 -17.09 -11.92 -17.02
N THR A 66 -17.04 -11.87 -15.69
CA THR A 66 -18.19 -11.51 -14.84
C THR A 66 -18.32 -10.00 -14.63
N ILE A 67 -17.38 -9.21 -15.12
CA ILE A 67 -17.37 -7.74 -15.00
C ILE A 67 -17.79 -7.14 -16.34
N ASP A 68 -18.98 -6.54 -16.40
CA ASP A 68 -19.56 -5.98 -17.63
C ASP A 68 -18.77 -4.79 -18.18
N ASP A 69 -18.24 -3.93 -17.32
CA ASP A 69 -17.45 -2.74 -17.73
C ASP A 69 -16.20 -2.63 -16.82
N PRO A 70 -15.14 -3.39 -17.11
CA PRO A 70 -13.94 -3.36 -16.29
C PRO A 70 -13.25 -1.99 -16.37
N GLN A 71 -13.02 -1.39 -15.20
CA GLN A 71 -12.31 -0.13 -15.09
C GLN A 71 -11.05 -0.29 -14.23
N TYR A 72 -9.93 0.21 -14.73
CA TYR A 72 -8.70 0.28 -13.97
C TYR A 72 -8.13 1.69 -14.00
N ASN A 73 -7.72 2.17 -12.84
CA ASN A 73 -7.17 3.51 -12.68
C ASN A 73 -8.11 4.59 -13.25
N TYR A 74 -9.43 4.43 -12.96
CA TYR A 74 -10.50 5.33 -13.40
C TYR A 74 -10.70 5.41 -14.92
N ARG A 75 -10.27 4.40 -15.69
CA ARG A 75 -10.43 4.29 -17.14
C ARG A 75 -11.13 2.98 -17.50
N SER A 76 -12.08 3.07 -18.40
CA SER A 76 -12.76 1.92 -18.96
C SER A 76 -11.85 1.11 -19.90
N ALA A 77 -12.24 -0.13 -20.20
CA ALA A 77 -11.52 -0.97 -21.16
C ALA A 77 -11.45 -0.35 -22.56
N VAL A 78 -12.47 0.42 -22.96
CA VAL A 78 -12.49 1.14 -24.22
C VAL A 78 -11.42 2.24 -24.26
N GLU A 79 -11.32 3.04 -23.19
CA GLU A 79 -10.30 4.09 -23.07
C GLU A 79 -8.88 3.51 -23.06
N TRP A 80 -8.68 2.35 -22.45
CA TRP A 80 -7.41 1.63 -22.52
C TRP A 80 -7.00 1.31 -23.95
N LYS A 81 -7.93 0.78 -24.75
CA LYS A 81 -7.67 0.45 -26.17
C LYS A 81 -7.38 1.69 -27.01
N VAL A 82 -8.13 2.78 -26.81
CA VAL A 82 -7.91 4.05 -27.51
C VAL A 82 -6.53 4.63 -27.26
N HIS A 83 -5.98 4.45 -26.06
CA HIS A 83 -4.63 4.88 -25.71
C HIS A 83 -3.51 3.90 -26.12
N GLY A 84 -3.84 2.87 -26.91
CA GLY A 84 -2.87 1.88 -27.39
C GLY A 84 -2.29 0.99 -26.27
N LEU A 85 -2.97 0.91 -25.14
CA LEU A 85 -2.58 0.06 -24.04
C LEU A 85 -3.01 -1.40 -24.33
N PRO A 86 -2.28 -2.41 -23.84
CA PRO A 86 -2.66 -3.80 -24.01
C PRO A 86 -4.00 -4.08 -23.30
N GLU A 87 -4.61 -5.21 -23.61
CA GLU A 87 -5.80 -5.66 -22.87
C GLU A 87 -5.52 -5.68 -21.37
N LEU A 88 -6.56 -5.39 -20.57
CA LEU A 88 -6.45 -5.43 -19.12
C LEU A 88 -6.04 -6.84 -18.67
N PRO A 89 -4.92 -7.00 -17.95
CA PRO A 89 -4.59 -8.29 -17.36
C PRO A 89 -5.62 -8.68 -16.31
N THR A 90 -5.73 -9.96 -16.02
CA THR A 90 -6.70 -10.48 -15.02
C THR A 90 -6.47 -9.94 -13.61
N GLU A 91 -5.24 -9.55 -13.30
CA GLU A 91 -4.84 -9.03 -11.99
C GLU A 91 -3.90 -7.83 -12.16
N LEU A 92 -4.18 -6.77 -11.43
CA LEU A 92 -3.37 -5.58 -11.35
C LEU A 92 -3.12 -5.20 -9.88
N HIS A 93 -2.39 -4.14 -9.64
CA HIS A 93 -2.07 -3.69 -8.30
C HIS A 93 -2.77 -2.37 -7.96
N GLY A 94 -3.03 -2.18 -6.67
CA GLY A 94 -3.53 -0.93 -6.11
C GLY A 94 -3.11 -0.79 -4.66
N THR A 95 -3.21 0.42 -4.14
CA THR A 95 -3.06 0.71 -2.71
C THR A 95 -4.32 1.38 -2.24
N SER A 96 -4.95 0.84 -1.20
CA SER A 96 -6.16 1.37 -0.59
C SER A 96 -5.92 1.69 0.88
N VAL A 97 -6.51 2.78 1.34
CA VAL A 97 -6.37 3.29 2.70
C VAL A 97 -7.74 3.33 3.36
N PHE A 98 -7.77 2.92 4.62
CA PHE A 98 -8.99 2.82 5.42
C PHE A 98 -8.79 3.53 6.76
N LEU A 99 -9.82 4.20 7.23
CA LEU A 99 -9.92 4.74 8.56
C LEU A 99 -10.90 3.89 9.38
N ARG A 100 -10.43 3.38 10.52
CA ARG A 100 -11.30 2.75 11.50
C ARG A 100 -11.73 3.77 12.56
N ALA A 101 -13.03 3.96 12.74
CA ALA A 101 -13.60 4.80 13.78
C ALA A 101 -14.60 3.96 14.60
N GLY A 102 -14.19 3.52 15.77
CA GLY A 102 -14.94 2.59 16.60
C GLY A 102 -15.10 1.22 15.91
N ASP A 103 -16.34 0.83 15.67
CA ASP A 103 -16.74 -0.41 14.98
C ASP A 103 -16.92 -0.26 13.46
N ARG A 104 -16.79 0.96 12.92
CA ARG A 104 -16.92 1.25 11.50
C ARG A 104 -15.58 1.41 10.81
N VAL A 105 -15.51 0.98 9.55
CA VAL A 105 -14.35 1.14 8.67
C VAL A 105 -14.77 1.96 7.46
N PHE A 106 -14.02 3.00 7.16
CA PHE A 106 -14.25 3.90 6.04
C PHE A 106 -13.11 3.76 5.05
N HIS A 107 -13.44 3.56 3.78
CA HIS A 107 -12.49 3.66 2.69
C HIS A 107 -12.22 5.15 2.42
N THR A 108 -10.99 5.59 2.53
CA THR A 108 -10.63 7.01 2.46
C THR A 108 -9.83 7.38 1.22
N TYR A 109 -9.08 6.44 0.65
CA TYR A 109 -8.25 6.70 -0.51
C TYR A 109 -7.91 5.42 -1.26
N SER A 110 -7.77 5.51 -2.58
CA SER A 110 -7.14 4.48 -3.41
C SER A 110 -6.30 5.10 -4.52
N THR A 111 -5.22 4.42 -4.87
CA THR A 111 -4.37 4.75 -6.02
C THR A 111 -3.94 3.50 -6.75
N TYR A 112 -3.73 3.62 -8.07
CA TYR A 112 -3.50 2.51 -8.98
C TYR A 112 -2.36 2.82 -9.95
N GLY A 113 -1.84 1.80 -10.62
CA GLY A 113 -0.81 1.95 -11.64
C GLY A 113 0.39 2.74 -11.12
N ARG A 114 0.82 3.73 -11.88
CA ARG A 114 1.98 4.57 -11.51
C ARG A 114 1.79 5.43 -10.26
N GLY A 115 0.55 5.63 -9.82
CA GLY A 115 0.28 6.32 -8.56
C GLY A 115 0.85 5.59 -7.34
N THR A 116 1.08 4.28 -7.44
CA THR A 116 1.71 3.49 -6.38
C THR A 116 3.24 3.58 -6.36
N GLU A 117 3.88 4.10 -7.43
CA GLU A 117 5.34 4.21 -7.53
C GLU A 117 5.92 5.28 -6.59
N GLN A 118 5.13 6.29 -6.26
CA GLN A 118 5.55 7.40 -5.40
C GLN A 118 5.65 7.01 -3.93
N VAL A 119 5.09 5.86 -3.56
CA VAL A 119 5.08 5.40 -2.17
C VAL A 119 6.39 4.70 -1.84
N GLY A 120 7.48 5.46 -1.77
CA GLY A 120 8.84 4.96 -1.51
C GLY A 120 9.29 5.03 -0.06
N GLY A 121 8.59 5.74 0.82
CA GLY A 121 8.97 5.95 2.20
C GLY A 121 7.78 6.06 3.15
N THR A 122 8.05 6.01 4.45
CA THR A 122 7.02 6.05 5.50
C THR A 122 6.11 7.28 5.38
N HIS A 123 6.68 8.45 5.14
CA HIS A 123 5.92 9.69 5.04
C HIS A 123 4.91 9.71 3.90
N TYR A 124 5.24 9.12 2.77
CA TYR A 124 4.28 8.99 1.65
C TYR A 124 3.08 8.11 2.01
N TYR A 125 3.30 7.04 2.81
CA TYR A 125 2.18 6.24 3.31
C TYR A 125 1.33 7.01 4.31
N LEU A 126 1.95 7.82 5.17
CA LEU A 126 1.24 8.69 6.11
C LEU A 126 0.40 9.73 5.37
N ASP A 127 0.97 10.38 4.35
CA ASP A 127 0.28 11.39 3.53
C ASP A 127 -0.98 10.85 2.82
N MET A 128 -1.07 9.53 2.59
CA MET A 128 -2.27 8.89 2.04
C MET A 128 -3.36 8.61 3.08
N THR A 129 -3.05 8.71 4.38
CA THR A 129 -4.03 8.45 5.43
C THR A 129 -4.93 9.65 5.69
N ALA A 130 -6.11 9.42 6.24
CA ALA A 130 -7.06 10.49 6.54
C ALA A 130 -6.54 11.53 7.54
N LEU A 131 -5.59 11.15 8.40
CA LEU A 131 -5.02 12.02 9.42
C LEU A 131 -3.61 12.54 9.07
N GLY A 132 -3.07 12.19 7.89
CA GLY A 132 -1.75 12.63 7.46
C GLY A 132 -0.62 12.11 8.36
N ARG A 133 0.44 12.90 8.50
CA ARG A 133 1.64 12.55 9.28
C ARG A 133 1.43 12.64 10.78
N GLN A 134 0.41 13.34 11.20
CA GLN A 134 0.06 13.55 12.61
C GLN A 134 1.20 14.22 13.40
N GLU A 135 1.86 15.21 12.77
CA GLU A 135 2.89 16.02 13.39
C GLU A 135 2.25 17.08 14.32
N ASP A 136 2.99 17.54 15.33
CA ASP A 136 2.48 18.49 16.35
C ASP A 136 2.00 19.83 15.77
N TRP A 137 2.54 20.20 14.62
CA TRP A 137 2.22 21.46 13.92
C TRP A 137 1.12 21.32 12.87
N GLU A 138 0.64 20.10 12.60
CA GLU A 138 -0.44 19.84 11.64
C GLU A 138 -1.83 20.10 12.27
N GLN A 139 -2.83 20.36 11.41
CA GLN A 139 -4.22 20.49 11.82
C GLN A 139 -5.08 19.46 11.07
N PRO A 140 -5.85 18.60 11.75
CA PRO A 140 -5.99 18.52 13.20
C PRO A 140 -4.68 18.08 13.88
N GLU A 141 -4.49 18.56 15.11
CA GLU A 141 -3.31 18.24 15.90
C GLU A 141 -3.07 16.74 15.98
N GLY A 142 -1.84 16.35 15.77
CA GLY A 142 -1.45 14.95 15.67
C GLY A 142 -1.59 14.19 16.98
N ARG A 143 -1.73 12.86 16.87
CA ARG A 143 -1.75 11.94 18.03
C ARG A 143 -0.40 11.33 18.35
N ALA A 144 0.59 11.57 17.50
CA ALA A 144 1.95 11.09 17.68
C ALA A 144 2.86 12.28 18.01
N GLU A 145 3.73 12.11 18.98
CA GLU A 145 4.83 13.05 19.18
C GLU A 145 5.66 13.11 17.90
N SER A 146 6.01 14.34 17.48
CA SER A 146 6.88 14.51 16.34
C SER A 146 8.22 13.84 16.62
N LEU A 147 8.47 12.76 15.89
CA LEU A 147 9.82 12.22 15.77
C LEU A 147 10.60 13.15 14.81
N GLY A 148 10.75 14.41 15.20
CA GLY A 148 11.51 15.38 14.43
C GLY A 148 12.88 14.85 14.00
N PRO A 149 13.63 15.54 13.15
CA PRO A 149 14.91 15.08 12.60
C PRO A 149 15.98 14.71 13.63
N ARG A 150 15.68 14.79 14.92
CA ARG A 150 16.60 14.52 16.03
C ARG A 150 17.03 13.07 16.20
N ALA A 151 16.20 12.10 15.87
CA ALA A 151 16.57 10.70 16.07
C ALA A 151 17.73 10.22 15.19
N ASP A 152 17.97 10.92 14.07
CA ASP A 152 19.07 10.57 13.16
C ASP A 152 20.30 11.47 13.34
N GLN A 153 20.21 12.57 14.10
CA GLN A 153 21.30 13.54 14.30
C GLN A 153 22.08 13.36 15.62
N GLU A 154 21.51 12.73 16.62
CA GLU A 154 22.23 12.52 17.89
C GLU A 154 23.32 11.43 17.81
N GLY A 155 23.37 10.67 16.70
CA GLY A 155 24.42 9.67 16.45
C GLY A 155 25.63 10.17 15.65
N ALA A 156 25.60 11.38 15.11
CA ALA A 156 26.66 11.89 14.22
C ALA A 156 27.60 12.92 14.84
N GLY A 157 27.44 13.23 16.13
CA GLY A 157 28.11 14.34 16.79
C GLY A 157 29.09 13.99 17.91
N ALA A 158 29.53 12.77 18.06
CA ALA A 158 30.54 12.41 19.06
C ALA A 158 31.62 11.49 18.49
N ALA A 159 32.58 12.07 17.83
CA ALA A 159 33.91 11.50 17.71
C ALA A 159 34.94 12.55 18.15
N PRO A 160 35.91 12.18 19.01
CA PRO A 160 36.91 13.05 19.59
C PRO A 160 37.93 13.53 18.56
#